data_f2d6cccbc0f178e0f7f9a709b15eda0f
#
_entry.id   f2d6cccbc0f178e0f7f9a709b15eda0f
#
_cell.length_a   1.000
_cell.length_b   1.000
_cell.length_c   1.000
_cell.angle_alpha   90.00
_cell.angle_beta   90.00
_cell.angle_gamma   90.00
#
_symmetry.space_group_name_H-M   'P 1'
#
loop_
_entity.id
_entity.type
_entity.pdbx_description
1 polymer ?
#
loop_
_entity_poly.entity_id
_entity_poly.type
_entity_poly.pdbx_seq_one_letter_code
_entity_poly.pdbx_strand_id
1 'polypeptide(L)'
;DMIAGRVTFATYPLSGSLPHIQSGKLNALAVASPTRLPQLPDTPTMAELGYTEFMNANNWASWLGLSAPSKTPDAIIQQLNRAAVQAVQTEAFKTKLAAIGQSPLGQGTAKEDQAAWMAEHNRLSATIKRLDIRMPAGQ
;
A
#
# COMPACT_ATOMS: atom_id res chain seq x y z
N ASP A 1 19.90 4.88 1.47
CA ASP A 1 20.92 3.81 1.43
C ASP A 1 21.08 3.20 0.03
N MET A 2 20.02 2.87 -0.72
CA MET A 2 20.11 2.39 -2.11
C MET A 2 20.83 3.38 -3.04
N ILE A 3 20.40 4.65 -3.07
CA ILE A 3 21.02 5.69 -3.91
C ILE A 3 22.51 5.89 -3.58
N ALA A 4 22.88 5.65 -2.33
CA ALA A 4 24.27 5.73 -1.86
C ALA A 4 25.05 4.41 -2.10
N GLY A 5 24.48 3.41 -2.76
CA GLY A 5 25.12 2.13 -3.06
C GLY A 5 25.37 1.20 -1.87
N ARG A 6 24.81 1.51 -0.69
CA ARG A 6 24.96 0.66 0.51
C ARG A 6 24.03 -0.54 0.54
N VAL A 7 22.97 -0.52 -0.25
CA VAL A 7 21.98 -1.59 -0.38
C VAL A 7 21.80 -1.90 -1.86
N THR A 8 21.89 -3.18 -2.22
CA THR A 8 21.82 -3.64 -3.61
C THR A 8 20.40 -3.57 -4.17
N PHE A 9 19.39 -4.00 -3.38
CA PHE A 9 17.97 -3.91 -3.73
C PHE A 9 17.11 -3.82 -2.46
N ALA A 10 15.89 -3.31 -2.60
CA ALA A 10 14.89 -3.32 -1.53
C ALA A 10 13.48 -3.28 -2.12
N THR A 11 12.51 -3.75 -1.36
CA THR A 11 11.10 -3.46 -1.61
C THR A 11 10.75 -2.12 -0.97
N TYR A 12 10.12 -1.23 -1.76
CA TYR A 12 9.83 0.12 -1.29
C TYR A 12 8.51 0.63 -1.89
N PRO A 13 7.71 1.40 -1.14
CA PRO A 13 6.49 2.02 -1.69
C PRO A 13 6.83 2.90 -2.90
N LEU A 14 6.02 2.79 -3.97
CA LEU A 14 6.25 3.52 -5.21
C LEU A 14 6.26 5.04 -4.98
N SER A 15 5.41 5.55 -4.10
CA SER A 15 5.34 6.99 -3.76
C SER A 15 6.67 7.59 -3.33
N GLY A 16 7.51 6.81 -2.66
CA GLY A 16 8.85 7.26 -2.24
C GLY A 16 9.96 6.99 -3.25
N SER A 17 9.77 6.04 -4.17
CA SER A 17 10.80 5.65 -5.16
C SER A 17 10.59 6.25 -6.54
N LEU A 18 9.36 6.59 -6.91
CA LEU A 18 9.00 7.04 -8.27
C LEU A 18 9.87 8.21 -8.78
N PRO A 19 10.10 9.30 -8.02
CA PRO A 19 10.96 10.39 -8.50
C PRO A 19 12.40 9.95 -8.78
N HIS A 20 12.89 8.99 -8.01
CA HIS A 20 14.25 8.45 -8.19
C HIS A 20 14.36 7.49 -9.38
N ILE A 21 13.29 6.74 -9.67
CA ILE A 21 13.21 5.91 -10.87
C ILE A 21 13.13 6.80 -12.10
N GLN A 22 12.27 7.81 -12.10
CA GLN A 22 12.12 8.77 -13.21
C GLN A 22 13.40 9.57 -13.49
N SER A 23 14.21 9.85 -12.47
CA SER A 23 15.50 10.52 -12.62
C SER A 23 16.67 9.55 -12.92
N GLY A 24 16.40 8.25 -13.12
CA GLY A 24 17.42 7.24 -13.44
C GLY A 24 18.35 6.88 -12.27
N LYS A 25 18.06 7.34 -11.05
CA LYS A 25 18.87 7.00 -9.85
C LYS A 25 18.56 5.62 -9.29
N LEU A 26 17.39 5.07 -9.60
CA LEU A 26 16.96 3.73 -9.24
C LEU A 26 16.35 3.04 -10.45
N ASN A 27 16.51 1.73 -10.52
CA ASN A 27 15.85 0.87 -11.51
C ASN A 27 14.72 0.10 -10.85
N ALA A 28 13.52 0.16 -11.43
CA ALA A 28 12.41 -0.69 -11.01
C ALA A 28 12.59 -2.08 -11.65
N LEU A 29 12.72 -3.11 -10.82
CA LEU A 29 12.93 -4.49 -11.28
C LEU A 29 11.59 -5.21 -11.48
N ALA A 30 10.63 -5.01 -10.59
CA ALA A 30 9.29 -5.57 -10.66
C ALA A 30 8.33 -4.76 -9.79
N VAL A 31 7.02 -4.88 -10.05
CA VAL A 31 5.96 -4.31 -9.22
C VAL A 31 5.10 -5.42 -8.60
N ALA A 32 4.79 -5.30 -7.31
CA ALA A 32 3.88 -6.18 -6.59
C ALA A 32 2.43 -5.71 -6.79
N SER A 33 1.92 -5.87 -7.99
CA SER A 33 0.59 -5.43 -8.43
C SER A 33 0.01 -6.48 -9.37
N PRO A 34 -1.33 -6.66 -9.45
CA PRO A 34 -1.97 -7.58 -10.40
C PRO A 34 -1.69 -7.23 -11.86
N THR A 35 -1.49 -5.95 -12.16
CA THR A 35 -1.19 -5.42 -13.50
C THR A 35 0.00 -4.46 -13.42
N ARG A 36 0.65 -4.22 -14.55
CA ARG A 36 1.69 -3.18 -14.65
C ARG A 36 1.12 -1.81 -14.29
N LEU A 37 1.93 -1.00 -13.66
CA LEU A 37 1.51 0.33 -13.22
C LEU A 37 1.65 1.33 -14.38
N PRO A 38 0.67 2.24 -14.58
CA PRO A 38 0.75 3.27 -15.62
C PRO A 38 2.00 4.16 -15.52
N GLN A 39 2.54 4.33 -14.31
CA GLN A 39 3.75 5.10 -14.06
C GLN A 39 5.04 4.33 -14.44
N LEU A 40 4.96 3.01 -14.59
CA LEU A 40 6.07 2.11 -14.89
C LEU A 40 5.63 1.04 -15.90
N PRO A 41 5.24 1.43 -17.13
CA PRO A 41 4.63 0.51 -18.10
C PRO A 41 5.59 -0.60 -18.57
N ASP A 42 6.88 -0.34 -18.54
CA ASP A 42 7.92 -1.29 -18.97
C ASP A 42 8.39 -2.21 -17.84
N THR A 43 7.99 -1.94 -16.58
CA THR A 43 8.37 -2.77 -15.43
C THR A 43 7.38 -3.93 -15.28
N PRO A 44 7.86 -5.20 -15.31
CA PRO A 44 6.98 -6.36 -15.17
C PRO A 44 6.40 -6.45 -13.76
N THR A 45 5.27 -7.14 -13.65
CA THR A 45 4.74 -7.54 -12.35
C THR A 45 5.52 -8.74 -11.79
N MET A 46 5.48 -8.95 -10.48
CA MET A 46 6.04 -10.15 -9.85
C MET A 46 5.42 -11.42 -10.44
N ALA A 47 4.12 -11.40 -10.75
CA ALA A 47 3.42 -12.53 -11.38
C ALA A 47 3.93 -12.85 -12.79
N GLU A 48 4.23 -11.84 -13.62
CA GLU A 48 4.85 -12.03 -14.95
C GLU A 48 6.24 -12.68 -14.85
N LEU A 49 6.93 -12.52 -13.73
CA LEU A 49 8.20 -13.14 -13.42
C LEU A 49 8.09 -14.53 -12.75
N GLY A 50 6.86 -15.06 -12.61
CA GLY A 50 6.61 -16.38 -12.05
C GLY A 50 6.34 -16.41 -10.54
N TYR A 51 6.33 -15.27 -9.87
CA TYR A 51 6.05 -15.17 -8.43
C TYR A 51 4.56 -14.93 -8.20
N THR A 52 3.75 -15.99 -8.36
CA THR A 52 2.28 -15.93 -8.36
C THR A 52 1.67 -15.61 -6.99
N GLU A 53 2.37 -15.82 -5.90
CA GLU A 53 1.98 -15.42 -4.55
C GLU A 53 1.80 -13.90 -4.40
N PHE A 54 2.38 -13.10 -5.29
CA PHE A 54 2.23 -11.65 -5.36
C PHE A 54 1.05 -11.18 -6.22
N MET A 55 0.21 -12.09 -6.73
CA MET A 55 -0.98 -11.74 -7.53
C MET A 55 -2.10 -11.11 -6.69
N ASN A 56 -2.18 -11.41 -5.41
CA ASN A 56 -3.16 -10.82 -4.52
C ASN A 56 -2.68 -9.44 -4.06
N ALA A 57 -3.20 -8.37 -4.68
CA ALA A 57 -2.88 -6.98 -4.35
C ALA A 57 -3.00 -6.69 -2.83
N ASN A 58 -3.94 -7.35 -2.15
CA ASN A 58 -4.15 -7.18 -0.71
C ASN A 58 -3.02 -7.78 0.15
N ASN A 59 -2.16 -8.65 -0.41
CA ASN A 59 -1.10 -9.30 0.37
C ASN A 59 0.17 -8.45 0.48
N TRP A 60 0.36 -7.44 -0.38
CA TRP A 60 1.63 -6.71 -0.51
C TRP A 60 1.45 -5.20 -0.68
N ALA A 61 0.19 -4.74 -0.77
CA ALA A 61 -0.10 -3.33 -0.91
C ALA A 61 0.17 -2.58 0.40
N SER A 62 0.96 -1.54 0.34
CA SER A 62 0.99 -0.52 1.39
C SER A 62 -0.25 0.36 1.23
N TRP A 63 -1.01 0.52 2.29
CA TRP A 63 -2.22 1.35 2.28
C TRP A 63 -2.22 2.35 3.45
N LEU A 64 -2.91 3.46 3.25
CA LEU A 64 -3.11 4.50 4.25
C LEU A 64 -4.60 4.52 4.61
N GLY A 65 -4.89 4.58 5.89
CA GLY A 65 -6.25 4.64 6.41
C GLY A 65 -6.48 5.82 7.32
N LEU A 66 -7.72 6.30 7.36
CA LEU A 66 -8.19 7.27 8.33
C LEU A 66 -8.78 6.54 9.53
N SER A 67 -8.30 6.85 10.73
CA SER A 67 -8.76 6.21 11.97
C SER A 67 -9.34 7.24 12.94
N ALA A 68 -10.26 6.80 13.76
CA ALA A 68 -10.82 7.60 14.85
C ALA A 68 -10.68 6.87 16.19
N PRO A 69 -10.69 7.57 17.33
CA PRO A 69 -10.68 6.95 18.65
C PRO A 69 -11.84 5.95 18.81
N SER A 70 -11.61 4.85 19.54
CA SER A 70 -12.57 3.74 19.67
C SER A 70 -13.91 4.10 20.29
N LYS A 71 -13.99 5.21 21.03
CA LYS A 71 -15.22 5.72 21.65
C LYS A 71 -15.95 6.78 20.79
N THR A 72 -15.52 7.01 19.55
CA THR A 72 -16.21 7.93 18.64
C THR A 72 -17.59 7.37 18.30
N PRO A 73 -18.67 8.16 18.48
CA PRO A 73 -20.04 7.70 18.17
C PRO A 73 -20.17 7.26 16.70
N ASP A 74 -20.93 6.18 16.45
CA ASP A 74 -21.14 5.61 15.12
C ASP A 74 -21.64 6.63 14.10
N ALA A 75 -22.51 7.54 14.49
CA ALA A 75 -23.02 8.60 13.61
C ALA A 75 -21.88 9.48 13.06
N ILE A 76 -20.89 9.80 13.88
CA ILE A 76 -19.71 10.57 13.49
C ILE A 76 -18.81 9.73 12.57
N ILE A 77 -18.59 8.44 12.90
CA ILE A 77 -17.82 7.53 12.03
C ILE A 77 -18.45 7.46 10.65
N GLN A 78 -19.76 7.28 10.56
CA GLN A 78 -20.47 7.24 9.27
C GLN A 78 -20.37 8.56 8.50
N GLN A 79 -20.44 9.70 9.20
CA GLN A 79 -20.28 11.01 8.56
C GLN A 79 -18.87 11.19 7.99
N LEU A 80 -17.82 10.83 8.75
CA LEU A 80 -16.44 10.88 8.31
C LEU A 80 -16.18 9.94 7.12
N ASN A 81 -16.71 8.70 7.19
CA ASN A 81 -16.59 7.73 6.11
C ASN A 81 -17.22 8.26 4.81
N ARG A 82 -18.47 8.77 4.86
CA ARG A 82 -19.10 9.37 3.66
C ARG A 82 -18.28 10.51 3.07
N ALA A 83 -17.78 11.40 3.93
CA ALA A 83 -16.94 12.52 3.47
C ALA A 83 -15.63 12.04 2.83
N ALA A 84 -14.97 11.04 3.43
CA ALA A 84 -13.76 10.43 2.90
C ALA A 84 -14.02 9.76 1.54
N VAL A 85 -15.07 8.93 1.44
CA VAL A 85 -15.47 8.26 0.18
C VAL A 85 -15.77 9.29 -0.92
N GLN A 86 -16.50 10.35 -0.60
CA GLN A 86 -16.74 11.43 -1.56
C GLN A 86 -15.45 12.11 -2.01
N ALA A 87 -14.54 12.40 -1.08
CA ALA A 87 -13.27 13.06 -1.40
C ALA A 87 -12.40 12.20 -2.34
N VAL A 88 -12.26 10.89 -2.06
CA VAL A 88 -11.41 10.00 -2.88
C VAL A 88 -11.98 9.74 -4.27
N GLN A 89 -13.28 9.97 -4.49
CA GLN A 89 -13.92 9.83 -5.81
C GLN A 89 -13.70 11.05 -6.71
N THR A 90 -13.26 12.18 -6.17
CA THR A 90 -13.03 13.39 -6.98
C THR A 90 -11.84 13.20 -7.92
N GLU A 91 -11.95 13.71 -9.14
CA GLU A 91 -10.85 13.65 -10.13
C GLU A 91 -9.58 14.36 -9.62
N ALA A 92 -9.74 15.46 -8.89
CA ALA A 92 -8.61 16.16 -8.28
C ALA A 92 -7.84 15.28 -7.29
N PHE A 93 -8.54 14.49 -6.49
CA PHE A 93 -7.91 13.56 -5.54
C PHE A 93 -7.24 12.40 -6.25
N LYS A 94 -7.93 11.76 -7.21
CA LYS A 94 -7.39 10.66 -8.02
C LYS A 94 -6.12 11.08 -8.77
N THR A 95 -6.13 12.26 -9.38
CA THR A 95 -4.96 12.81 -10.09
C THR A 95 -3.77 13.00 -9.15
N LYS A 96 -4.00 13.55 -7.95
CA LYS A 96 -2.93 13.70 -6.95
C LYS A 96 -2.38 12.36 -6.45
N LEU A 97 -3.25 11.37 -6.23
CA LEU A 97 -2.80 10.03 -5.84
C LEU A 97 -1.99 9.35 -6.95
N ALA A 98 -2.49 9.40 -8.20
CA ALA A 98 -1.80 8.84 -9.34
C ALA A 98 -0.40 9.45 -9.54
N ALA A 99 -0.24 10.76 -9.32
CA ALA A 99 1.05 11.44 -9.41
C ALA A 99 2.10 10.89 -8.42
N ILE A 100 1.67 10.30 -7.31
CA ILE A 100 2.55 9.66 -6.32
C ILE A 100 2.50 8.12 -6.38
N GLY A 101 1.95 7.54 -7.46
CA GLY A 101 1.87 6.09 -7.63
C GLY A 101 0.89 5.40 -6.68
N GLN A 102 -0.15 6.11 -6.23
CA GLN A 102 -1.19 5.60 -5.36
C GLN A 102 -2.54 5.52 -6.10
N SER A 103 -3.43 4.66 -5.59
CA SER A 103 -4.81 4.55 -6.07
C SER A 103 -5.79 4.57 -4.90
N PRO A 104 -6.99 5.14 -5.06
CA PRO A 104 -7.99 5.10 -3.99
C PRO A 104 -8.45 3.67 -3.73
N LEU A 105 -8.46 3.29 -2.46
CA LEU A 105 -9.00 2.03 -1.94
C LEU A 105 -10.11 2.33 -0.93
N GLY A 106 -10.80 1.29 -0.43
CA GLY A 106 -11.74 1.45 0.68
C GLY A 106 -12.89 2.40 0.34
N GLN A 107 -13.60 2.15 -0.77
CA GLN A 107 -14.79 2.94 -1.15
C GLN A 107 -16.08 2.39 -0.53
N GLY A 108 -15.95 1.52 0.46
CA GLY A 108 -17.04 0.89 1.17
C GLY A 108 -17.44 1.61 2.46
N THR A 109 -18.07 0.87 3.34
CA THR A 109 -18.44 1.34 4.67
C THR A 109 -17.26 1.24 5.64
N ALA A 110 -17.26 2.05 6.69
CA ALA A 110 -16.24 1.98 7.75
C ALA A 110 -16.15 0.58 8.39
N LYS A 111 -17.25 -0.17 8.42
CA LYS A 111 -17.29 -1.54 8.94
C LYS A 111 -16.56 -2.53 8.00
N GLU A 112 -16.74 -2.39 6.70
CA GLU A 112 -16.04 -3.21 5.68
C GLU A 112 -14.54 -2.91 5.70
N ASP A 113 -14.15 -1.64 5.77
CA ASP A 113 -12.75 -1.22 5.86
C ASP A 113 -12.11 -1.74 7.16
N GLN A 114 -12.82 -1.68 8.29
CA GLN A 114 -12.35 -2.25 9.55
C GLN A 114 -12.17 -3.77 9.47
N ALA A 115 -13.10 -4.49 8.82
CA ALA A 115 -13.00 -5.93 8.65
C ALA A 115 -11.80 -6.31 7.76
N ALA A 116 -11.56 -5.58 6.68
CA ALA A 116 -10.40 -5.76 5.82
C ALA A 116 -9.09 -5.52 6.58
N TRP A 117 -9.04 -4.45 7.38
CA TRP A 117 -7.88 -4.14 8.23
C TRP A 117 -7.60 -5.26 9.23
N MET A 118 -8.63 -5.77 9.91
CA MET A 118 -8.49 -6.87 10.88
C MET A 118 -8.04 -8.17 10.21
N ALA A 119 -8.53 -8.46 9.02
CA ALA A 119 -8.08 -9.64 8.25
C ALA A 119 -6.58 -9.54 7.92
N GLU A 120 -6.12 -8.38 7.47
CA GLU A 120 -4.70 -8.14 7.18
C GLU A 120 -3.83 -8.19 8.44
N HIS A 121 -4.28 -7.59 9.54
CA HIS A 121 -3.60 -7.69 10.84
C HIS A 121 -3.42 -9.14 11.29
N ASN A 122 -4.45 -9.96 11.18
CA ASN A 122 -4.40 -11.37 11.54
C ASN A 122 -3.43 -12.15 10.64
N ARG A 123 -3.45 -11.89 9.33
CA ARG A 123 -2.53 -12.49 8.36
C ARG A 123 -1.07 -12.16 8.67
N LEU A 124 -0.77 -10.88 8.90
CA LEU A 124 0.58 -10.43 9.24
C LEU A 124 1.04 -11.00 10.58
N SER A 125 0.17 -11.01 11.60
CA SER A 125 0.46 -11.59 12.91
C SER A 125 0.79 -13.08 12.81
N ALA A 126 0.07 -13.85 11.99
CA ALA A 126 0.37 -15.25 11.73
C ALA A 126 1.73 -15.43 11.03
N THR A 127 2.04 -14.57 10.08
CA THR A 127 3.34 -14.59 9.37
C THR A 127 4.50 -14.27 10.31
N ILE A 128 4.38 -13.23 11.14
CA ILE A 128 5.38 -12.85 12.14
C ILE A 128 5.66 -14.03 13.09
N LYS A 129 4.59 -14.68 13.59
CA LYS A 129 4.72 -15.86 14.46
C LYS A 129 5.41 -17.03 13.75
N ARG A 130 5.00 -17.33 12.52
CA ARG A 130 5.56 -18.44 11.74
C ARG A 130 7.05 -18.26 11.44
N LEU A 131 7.49 -17.02 11.21
CA LEU A 131 8.88 -16.68 10.89
C LEU A 131 9.71 -16.33 12.13
N ASP A 132 9.14 -16.42 13.35
CA ASP A 132 9.76 -16.02 14.62
C ASP A 132 10.42 -14.61 14.58
N ILE A 133 9.76 -13.68 13.90
CA ILE A 133 10.25 -12.30 13.80
C ILE A 133 10.08 -11.64 15.16
N ARG A 134 11.20 -11.22 15.77
CA ARG A 134 11.22 -10.54 17.08
C ARG A 134 11.77 -9.13 16.93
N MET A 135 11.15 -8.21 17.64
CA MET A 135 11.73 -6.88 17.79
C MET A 135 12.99 -6.95 18.67
N PRO A 136 14.08 -6.26 18.33
CA PRO A 136 15.21 -6.14 19.24
C PRO A 136 14.76 -5.56 20.59
N ALA A 137 15.17 -6.19 21.68
CA ALA A 137 14.89 -5.65 23.01
C ALA A 137 15.55 -4.26 23.14
N GLY A 138 14.76 -3.22 23.37
CA GLY A 138 15.28 -1.90 23.75
C GLY A 138 15.24 -0.81 22.66
N GLN A 139 14.33 -0.88 21.68
CA GLN A 139 13.96 0.29 20.86
C GLN A 139 12.54 0.74 21.14
#